data_d7ffa69320dcd7927beb0fa4652e44ba
#
_entry.id   d7ffa69320dcd7927beb0fa4652e44ba
#
_cell.length_a   1.000
_cell.length_b   1.000
_cell.length_c   1.000
_cell.angle_alpha   90.00
_cell.angle_beta   90.00
_cell.angle_gamma   90.00
#
_symmetry.space_group_name_H-M   'P 1'
#
loop_
_entity.id
_entity.type
_entity.pdbx_description
1 polymer ?
#
loop_
_entity_poly.entity_id
_entity_poly.type
_entity_poly.pdbx_seq_one_letter_code
_entity_poly.pdbx_strand_id
1 'polypeptide(L)'
;DKIYRNRENLSYCKERGIRLSGPALGRPKKDTICDKAQDYRDECERVEVERKFSLGKRKCGMGLVTAKLEETAAHVVALSILLLNLRKIQFAFLRFLDWLLGFLMPCENLMVIQ
;
A
#
# COMPACT_ATOMS: atom_id res chain seq x y z
N ASP A 1 12.65 4.98 -6.10
CA ASP A 1 13.33 5.13 -7.38
C ASP A 1 13.96 6.52 -7.47
N LYS A 2 15.28 6.59 -7.64
CA LYS A 2 16.03 7.87 -7.66
C LYS A 2 15.71 8.76 -8.88
N ILE A 3 15.11 8.20 -9.92
CA ILE A 3 14.82 8.86 -11.20
C ILE A 3 13.87 10.03 -11.00
N TYR A 4 12.89 9.93 -10.12
CA TYR A 4 11.88 10.97 -9.89
C TYR A 4 12.38 12.12 -9.00
N ARG A 5 13.52 11.98 -8.33
CA ARG A 5 14.06 12.99 -7.45
C ARG A 5 15.11 13.84 -8.20
N ASN A 6 14.66 14.60 -9.16
CA ASN A 6 15.45 15.62 -9.87
C ASN A 6 15.21 17.02 -9.30
N ARG A 7 16.00 18.02 -9.74
CA ARG A 7 15.88 19.40 -9.24
C ARG A 7 14.54 20.04 -9.58
N GLU A 8 14.01 19.76 -10.76
CA GLU A 8 12.74 20.29 -11.24
C GLU A 8 11.58 19.78 -10.41
N ASN A 9 11.51 18.46 -10.18
CA ASN A 9 10.48 17.84 -9.33
C ASN A 9 10.56 18.32 -7.88
N LEU A 10 11.77 18.56 -7.36
CA LEU A 10 11.94 19.12 -6.02
C LEU A 10 11.40 20.55 -5.93
N SER A 11 11.68 21.41 -6.94
CA SER A 11 11.13 22.77 -7.00
C SER A 11 9.61 22.74 -7.09
N TYR A 12 9.07 21.95 -7.99
CA TYR A 12 7.63 21.76 -8.17
C TYR A 12 6.91 21.27 -6.89
N CYS A 13 7.47 20.28 -6.23
CA CYS A 13 6.93 19.77 -4.98
C CYS A 13 7.00 20.80 -3.85
N LYS A 14 8.11 21.55 -3.76
CA LYS A 14 8.31 22.60 -2.76
C LYS A 14 7.28 23.72 -2.91
N GLU A 15 7.02 24.19 -4.14
CA GLU A 15 6.03 25.22 -4.44
C GLU A 15 4.61 24.83 -4.03
N ARG A 16 4.30 23.51 -4.04
CA ARG A 16 2.99 22.95 -3.68
C ARG A 16 2.91 22.38 -2.27
N GLY A 17 3.94 22.56 -1.46
CA GLY A 17 3.99 22.01 -0.10
C GLY A 17 3.99 20.48 -0.04
N ILE A 18 4.40 19.82 -1.13
CA ILE A 18 4.46 18.35 -1.21
C ILE A 18 5.85 17.88 -0.77
N ARG A 19 5.89 17.00 0.22
CA ARG A 19 7.14 16.37 0.67
C ARG A 19 7.51 15.22 -0.27
N LEU A 20 8.67 15.30 -0.91
CA LEU A 20 9.20 14.22 -1.73
C LEU A 20 10.16 13.37 -0.90
N SER A 21 9.77 12.12 -0.61
CA SER A 21 10.62 11.19 0.14
C SER A 21 11.79 10.67 -0.69
N GLY A 22 12.83 10.19 0.00
CA GLY A 22 14.00 9.57 -0.62
C GLY A 22 15.31 10.30 -0.31
N PRO A 23 16.45 9.75 -0.72
CA PRO A 23 17.78 10.29 -0.38
C PRO A 23 17.99 11.68 -0.98
N ALA A 24 18.69 12.54 -0.23
CA ALA A 24 19.05 13.88 -0.71
C ALA A 24 19.88 13.82 -2.01
N LEU A 25 19.69 14.83 -2.89
CA LEU A 25 20.51 14.96 -4.09
C LEU A 25 21.91 15.44 -3.72
N GLY A 26 22.91 14.84 -4.34
CA GLY A 26 24.31 15.20 -4.17
C GLY A 26 24.99 14.56 -2.97
N ARG A 27 26.17 15.08 -2.60
CA ARG A 27 26.93 14.59 -1.45
C ARG A 27 26.25 15.04 -0.15
N PRO A 28 25.98 14.13 0.80
CA PRO A 28 25.38 14.50 2.07
C PRO A 28 26.29 15.47 2.82
N LYS A 29 25.73 16.54 3.36
CA LYS A 29 26.43 17.47 4.24
C LYS A 29 26.68 16.79 5.58
N LYS A 30 27.84 17.05 6.23
CA LYS A 30 28.23 16.46 7.52
C LYS A 30 27.19 16.66 8.62
N ASP A 31 26.43 17.76 8.56
CA ASP A 31 25.48 18.17 9.60
C ASP A 31 23.99 17.92 9.19
N THR A 32 23.75 17.08 8.18
CA THR A 32 22.36 16.78 7.79
C THR A 32 21.79 15.78 8.79
N ILE A 33 20.90 16.26 9.65
CA ILE A 33 20.10 15.43 10.54
C ILE A 33 19.13 14.63 9.66
N CYS A 34 19.42 13.34 9.47
CA CYS A 34 18.53 12.42 8.76
C CYS A 34 17.51 11.89 9.77
N ASP A 35 16.25 12.18 9.57
CA ASP A 35 15.17 11.59 10.38
C ASP A 35 14.96 10.13 9.95
N LYS A 36 15.70 9.23 10.57
CA LYS A 36 15.63 7.79 10.28
C LYS A 36 14.23 7.20 10.53
N ALA A 37 13.49 7.77 11.48
CA ALA A 37 12.15 7.30 11.78
C ALA A 37 11.17 7.66 10.66
N GLN A 38 11.33 8.85 10.06
CA GLN A 38 10.54 9.25 8.92
C GLN A 38 10.92 8.47 7.67
N ASP A 39 12.20 8.26 7.40
CA ASP A 39 12.68 7.47 6.27
C ASP A 39 12.17 6.02 6.35
N TYR A 40 12.14 5.44 7.54
CA TYR A 40 11.59 4.11 7.78
C TYR A 40 10.07 4.05 7.51
N ARG A 41 9.31 5.05 7.94
CA ARG A 41 7.86 5.13 7.64
C ARG A 41 7.60 5.23 6.15
N ASP A 42 8.35 6.09 5.46
CA ASP A 42 8.24 6.25 4.00
C ASP A 42 8.54 4.94 3.26
N GLU A 43 9.52 4.19 3.72
CA GLU A 43 9.85 2.86 3.16
C GLU A 43 8.74 1.84 3.41
N CYS A 44 8.17 1.81 4.61
CA CYS A 44 7.04 0.94 4.93
C CYS A 44 5.81 1.26 4.07
N GLU A 45 5.48 2.54 3.88
CA GLU A 45 4.37 2.98 3.02
C GLU A 45 4.61 2.56 1.56
N ARG A 46 5.83 2.73 1.06
CA ARG A 46 6.21 2.29 -0.28
C ARG A 46 6.01 0.78 -0.46
N VAL A 47 6.51 -0.01 0.48
CA VAL A 47 6.36 -1.47 0.46
C VAL A 47 4.88 -1.87 0.51
N GLU A 48 4.06 -1.15 1.28
CA GLU A 48 2.61 -1.43 1.32
C GLU A 48 1.95 -1.16 -0.03
N VAL A 49 2.28 -0.07 -0.70
CA VAL A 49 1.77 0.24 -2.05
C VAL A 49 2.19 -0.84 -3.06
N GLU A 50 3.46 -1.23 -3.07
CA GLU A 50 3.97 -2.29 -3.96
C GLU A 50 3.25 -3.63 -3.70
N ARG A 51 3.01 -3.96 -2.43
CA ARG A 51 2.26 -5.15 -2.02
C ARG A 51 0.81 -5.13 -2.53
N LYS A 52 0.14 -3.96 -2.48
CA LYS A 52 -1.20 -3.77 -3.02
C LYS A 52 -1.24 -3.94 -4.54
N PHE A 53 -0.30 -3.35 -5.27
CA PHE A 53 -0.18 -3.55 -6.72
C PHE A 53 0.07 -5.02 -7.08
N SER A 54 0.97 -5.69 -6.37
CA SER A 54 1.23 -7.11 -6.56
C SER A 54 -0.04 -7.95 -6.35
N LEU A 55 -0.82 -7.64 -5.32
CA LEU A 55 -2.09 -8.31 -5.06
C LEU A 55 -3.11 -8.03 -6.18
N GLY A 56 -3.22 -6.79 -6.62
CA GLY A 56 -4.07 -6.36 -7.74
C GLY A 56 -3.77 -7.13 -9.02
N LYS A 57 -2.49 -7.25 -9.35
CA LYS A 57 -2.05 -8.03 -10.52
C LYS A 57 -2.39 -9.51 -10.42
N ARG A 58 -2.18 -10.13 -9.26
CA ARG A 58 -2.34 -11.59 -9.09
C ARG A 58 -3.78 -12.04 -8.84
N LYS A 59 -4.60 -11.21 -8.17
CA LYS A 59 -5.92 -11.62 -7.66
C LYS A 59 -7.10 -10.80 -8.18
N CYS A 60 -6.84 -9.62 -8.75
CA CYS A 60 -7.90 -8.69 -9.14
C CYS A 60 -7.87 -8.31 -10.63
N GLY A 61 -7.19 -9.08 -11.46
CA GLY A 61 -7.21 -8.89 -12.93
C GLY A 61 -6.36 -7.74 -13.47
N MET A 62 -5.59 -7.02 -12.63
CA MET A 62 -4.70 -5.93 -13.12
C MET A 62 -3.47 -6.43 -13.90
N GLY A 63 -3.19 -7.74 -13.87
CA GLY A 63 -2.00 -8.32 -14.51
C GLY A 63 -2.04 -8.32 -16.03
N LEU A 64 -3.25 -8.39 -16.61
CA LEU A 64 -3.46 -8.41 -18.04
C LEU A 64 -4.70 -7.61 -18.38
N VAL A 65 -4.52 -6.42 -18.94
CA VAL A 65 -5.60 -5.57 -19.46
C VAL A 65 -5.64 -5.76 -20.97
N THR A 66 -6.65 -6.47 -21.45
CA THR A 66 -6.86 -6.76 -22.89
C THR A 66 -7.66 -5.69 -23.62
N ALA A 67 -8.21 -4.73 -22.89
CA ALA A 67 -8.97 -3.63 -23.45
C ALA A 67 -8.07 -2.72 -24.31
N LYS A 68 -8.48 -2.47 -25.55
CA LYS A 68 -7.71 -1.67 -26.51
C LYS A 68 -8.04 -0.18 -26.48
N LEU A 69 -9.24 0.18 -26.03
CA LEU A 69 -9.66 1.57 -25.91
C LEU A 69 -9.26 2.11 -24.53
N GLU A 70 -8.80 3.34 -24.49
CA GLU A 70 -8.36 4.00 -23.26
C GLU A 70 -9.45 4.01 -22.18
N GLU A 71 -10.67 4.37 -22.53
CA GLU A 71 -11.80 4.39 -21.61
C GLU A 71 -12.10 3.00 -21.02
N THR A 72 -12.13 1.96 -21.86
CA THR A 72 -12.40 0.60 -21.40
C THR A 72 -11.24 0.06 -20.55
N ALA A 73 -10.00 0.41 -20.88
CA ALA A 73 -8.84 0.07 -20.05
C ALA A 73 -8.91 0.75 -18.67
N ALA A 74 -9.30 2.03 -18.63
CA ALA A 74 -9.53 2.75 -17.39
C ALA A 74 -10.61 2.11 -16.51
N HIS A 75 -11.73 1.66 -17.10
CA HIS A 75 -12.78 0.95 -16.37
C HIS A 75 -12.31 -0.39 -15.80
N VAL A 76 -11.52 -1.16 -16.56
CA VAL A 76 -10.96 -2.43 -16.06
C VAL A 76 -10.04 -2.19 -14.87
N VAL A 77 -9.20 -1.16 -14.92
CA VAL A 77 -8.33 -0.79 -13.80
C VAL A 77 -9.15 -0.32 -12.59
N ALA A 78 -10.18 0.51 -12.82
CA ALA A 78 -11.07 0.98 -11.75
C ALA A 78 -11.79 -0.17 -11.05
N LEU A 79 -12.31 -1.15 -11.80
CA LEU A 79 -12.93 -2.36 -11.25
C LEU A 79 -11.93 -3.20 -10.43
N SER A 80 -10.70 -3.31 -10.90
CA SER A 80 -9.66 -4.05 -10.18
C SER A 80 -9.31 -3.38 -8.85
N ILE A 81 -9.27 -2.05 -8.81
CA ILE A 81 -9.07 -1.28 -7.58
C ILE A 81 -10.28 -1.43 -6.64
N LEU A 82 -11.50 -1.41 -7.18
CA LEU A 82 -12.71 -1.65 -6.39
C LEU A 82 -12.68 -3.04 -5.72
N LEU A 83 -12.31 -4.08 -6.47
CA LEU A 83 -12.14 -5.44 -5.94
C LEU A 83 -11.10 -5.52 -4.83
N LEU A 84 -9.97 -4.81 -4.95
CA LEU A 84 -8.97 -4.72 -3.89
C LEU A 84 -9.54 -4.11 -2.60
N ASN A 85 -10.34 -3.06 -2.73
CA ASN A 85 -10.96 -2.40 -1.59
C ASN A 85 -12.04 -3.28 -0.95
N LEU A 86 -12.90 -3.90 -1.75
CA LEU A 86 -13.91 -4.86 -1.25
C LEU A 86 -13.26 -6.02 -0.51
N ARG A 87 -12.16 -6.55 -1.04
CA ARG A 87 -11.41 -7.62 -0.36
C ARG A 87 -10.87 -7.17 1.00
N LYS A 88 -10.40 -5.92 1.13
CA LYS A 88 -9.96 -5.37 2.41
C LYS A 88 -11.11 -5.31 3.42
N ILE A 89 -12.29 -4.86 2.97
CA ILE A 89 -13.50 -4.81 3.80
C ILE A 89 -13.93 -6.22 4.22
N GLN A 90 -13.93 -7.18 3.30
CA GLN A 90 -14.25 -8.57 3.58
C GLN A 90 -13.36 -9.16 4.70
N PHE A 91 -12.05 -8.96 4.62
CA PHE A 91 -11.13 -9.44 5.66
C PHE A 91 -11.36 -8.75 7.01
N ALA A 92 -11.65 -7.44 7.01
CA ALA A 92 -11.98 -6.73 8.24
C ALA A 92 -13.27 -7.27 8.88
N PHE A 93 -14.29 -7.55 8.06
CA PHE A 93 -15.55 -8.13 8.51
C PHE A 93 -15.37 -9.56 9.06
N LEU A 94 -14.59 -10.41 8.37
CA LEU A 94 -14.31 -11.76 8.86
C LEU A 94 -13.59 -11.74 10.21
N ARG A 95 -12.60 -10.88 10.40
CA ARG A 95 -11.93 -10.72 11.69
C ARG A 95 -12.87 -10.25 12.79
N PHE A 96 -13.79 -9.35 12.45
CA PHE A 96 -14.83 -8.93 13.39
C PHE A 96 -15.76 -10.10 13.78
N LEU A 97 -16.17 -10.92 12.82
CA LEU A 97 -16.95 -12.12 13.09
C LEU A 97 -16.18 -13.12 13.96
N ASP A 98 -14.92 -13.38 13.68
CA ASP A 98 -14.09 -14.27 14.48
C ASP A 98 -13.96 -13.76 15.92
N TRP A 99 -13.78 -12.45 16.10
CA TRP A 99 -13.76 -11.84 17.43
C TRP A 99 -15.12 -11.98 18.14
N LEU A 100 -16.22 -11.74 17.44
CA LEU A 100 -17.58 -11.85 17.98
C LEU A 100 -17.90 -13.29 18.38
N LEU A 101 -17.57 -14.27 17.53
CA LEU A 101 -17.75 -15.70 17.82
C LEU A 101 -16.89 -16.15 19.01
N GLY A 102 -15.64 -15.68 19.10
CA GLY A 102 -14.78 -15.94 20.25
C GLY A 102 -15.31 -15.35 21.56
N PHE A 103 -16.04 -14.25 21.48
CA PHE A 103 -16.72 -13.64 22.63
C PHE A 103 -18.00 -14.43 23.02
N LEU A 104 -18.74 -14.94 22.04
CA LEU A 104 -19.98 -15.69 22.25
C LEU A 104 -19.74 -17.15 22.62
N MET A 105 -18.59 -17.73 22.25
CA MET A 105 -18.15 -19.06 22.60
C MET A 105 -16.92 -18.98 23.52
N PRO A 106 -17.05 -18.66 24.80
CA PRO A 106 -15.93 -18.80 25.73
C PRO A 106 -15.53 -20.28 25.72
N CYS A 107 -14.23 -20.52 25.52
CA CYS A 107 -13.62 -21.85 25.43
C CYS A 107 -13.98 -22.75 26.63
N GLU A 108 -15.08 -23.44 26.55
CA GLU A 108 -15.27 -24.73 27.22
C GLU A 108 -15.00 -25.81 26.19
N ASN A 109 -13.94 -26.56 26.40
CA ASN A 109 -13.52 -27.76 25.65
C ASN A 109 -12.34 -27.61 24.67
N LEU A 110 -11.19 -27.27 25.23
CA LEU A 110 -9.90 -27.68 24.64
C LEU A 110 -9.11 -28.51 25.68
N MET A 111 -9.80 -29.40 26.35
CA MET A 111 -9.22 -30.50 27.14
C MET A 111 -9.97 -31.76 26.84
N VAL A 112 -9.63 -32.42 25.76
CA VAL A 112 -9.67 -33.88 25.58
C VAL A 112 -9.15 -34.17 24.18
N ILE A 113 -7.84 -34.36 24.04
CA ILE A 113 -7.27 -35.49 23.29
C ILE A 113 -5.81 -35.57 23.78
N GLN A 114 -5.62 -36.48 24.75
CA GLN A 114 -4.34 -37.16 24.92
C GLN A 114 -4.18 -38.21 23.83
#